data_435f3f5401e37530ff89559d59e01694
#
_entry.id   435f3f5401e37530ff89559d59e01694
#
_cell.length_a   1.000
_cell.length_b   1.000
_cell.length_c   1.000
_cell.angle_alpha   90.00
_cell.angle_beta   90.00
_cell.angle_gamma   90.00
#
_symmetry.space_group_name_H-M   'P 1'
#
loop_
_entity.id
_entity.type
_entity.pdbx_description
1 polymer ?
#
loop_
_entity_poly.entity_id
_entity_poly.type
_entity_poly.pdbx_seq_one_letter_code
_entity_poly.pdbx_strand_id
1 'polypeptide(L)'
;MLFSITFLQFDTLFYLCFNLNMREFDLKNNIRACVRENKNTPRVALTLNFSISVPEKYSGEYSLMNRLLLKGTEKYSSEELSTILDENAIDFSTEMKSDYLRFRFVCLNEDFEKALSILKEVILHSTFEEFDKEKTKLKGELTAELDSAKVKVSDLFTKTIYKNHFYGNSYTKILEEIDNVTKEDVIASYREILNNSQKTAAIAGDVDFDLIDKYLGQDIPEAKEAGSLIPIPQPLEQEYTEIIKEDANQAQILQGWRVPTIGDDEYPVIMLLNIILGASGLSSRLFLELREKKGLAYTVRTAYETHKKSAVFSIYIGTG
;
A
#
# COMPACT_ATOMS: atom_id res chain seq x y z
N MET A 1 15.79 4.28 12.51
CA MET A 1 14.70 5.18 12.16
C MET A 1 14.40 4.96 10.68
N LEU A 2 13.52 4.01 10.37
CA LEU A 2 13.14 3.64 9.00
C LEU A 2 12.08 4.64 8.54
N PHE A 3 12.46 5.54 7.64
CA PHE A 3 11.49 6.37 6.93
C PHE A 3 10.74 5.49 5.93
N SER A 4 9.46 5.31 6.16
CA SER A 4 8.53 4.86 5.12
C SER A 4 8.49 5.96 4.05
N ILE A 5 9.18 5.75 2.94
CA ILE A 5 9.03 6.60 1.75
C ILE A 5 7.70 6.22 1.11
N THR A 6 6.63 6.82 1.60
CA THR A 6 5.32 6.77 0.96
C THR A 6 5.37 7.73 -0.23
N PHE A 7 4.83 7.32 -1.35
CA PHE A 7 4.72 8.02 -2.62
C PHE A 7 4.85 9.55 -2.50
N LEU A 8 6.04 10.06 -2.77
CA LEU A 8 6.23 11.46 -3.12
C LEU A 8 6.01 11.56 -4.63
N GLN A 9 5.16 12.46 -5.08
CA GLN A 9 5.06 12.80 -6.49
C GLN A 9 6.42 13.26 -7.01
N PHE A 10 6.67 13.08 -8.30
CA PHE A 10 7.95 13.24 -8.97
C PHE A 10 8.71 14.53 -8.62
N ASP A 11 8.02 15.65 -8.39
CA ASP A 11 8.64 16.95 -8.09
C ASP A 11 9.20 17.04 -6.65
N THR A 12 8.58 16.35 -5.69
CA THR A 12 9.06 16.33 -4.30
C THR A 12 10.23 15.35 -4.10
N LEU A 13 10.31 14.27 -4.91
CA LEU A 13 11.49 13.42 -4.97
C LEU A 13 12.72 14.22 -5.43
N PHE A 14 12.56 15.13 -6.39
CA PHE A 14 13.63 15.98 -6.89
C PHE A 14 14.25 16.86 -5.79
N TYR A 15 13.43 17.44 -4.91
CA TYR A 15 13.92 18.25 -3.79
C TYR A 15 14.63 17.44 -2.70
N LEU A 16 14.19 16.21 -2.44
CA LEU A 16 14.85 15.29 -1.49
C LEU A 16 16.14 14.70 -2.05
N CYS A 17 16.22 14.43 -3.34
CA CYS A 17 17.43 13.92 -4.00
C CYS A 17 18.60 14.89 -3.91
N PHE A 18 18.37 16.19 -4.04
CA PHE A 18 19.43 17.20 -3.96
C PHE A 18 20.14 17.26 -2.60
N ASN A 19 19.44 16.89 -1.52
CA ASN A 19 20.00 16.94 -0.16
C ASN A 19 20.54 15.60 0.37
N LEU A 20 20.38 14.48 -0.38
CA LEU A 20 20.67 13.13 0.13
C LEU A 20 21.69 12.34 -0.67
N ASN A 21 22.43 12.92 -1.62
CA ASN A 21 23.33 12.20 -2.55
C ASN A 21 22.62 11.04 -3.26
N MET A 22 21.40 11.26 -3.75
CA MET A 22 20.65 10.30 -4.54
C MET A 22 20.96 10.52 -6.02
N ARG A 23 21.04 9.42 -6.78
CA ARG A 23 21.15 9.44 -8.24
C ARG A 23 19.84 8.95 -8.83
N GLU A 24 19.31 9.72 -9.78
CA GLU A 24 18.15 9.31 -10.59
C GLU A 24 18.61 9.02 -12.02
N PHE A 25 18.09 7.93 -12.58
CA PHE A 25 18.32 7.54 -13.96
C PHE A 25 17.20 6.63 -14.44
N ASP A 26 16.99 6.57 -15.75
CA ASP A 26 16.05 5.64 -16.36
C ASP A 26 16.81 4.38 -16.80
N LEU A 27 16.24 3.20 -16.47
CA LEU A 27 16.72 1.92 -16.97
C LEU A 27 16.34 1.79 -18.45
N LYS A 28 16.89 0.79 -19.15
CA LYS A 28 16.65 0.57 -20.60
C LYS A 28 15.19 0.39 -20.97
N ASN A 29 14.36 -0.07 -20.04
CA ASN A 29 12.93 -0.27 -20.20
C ASN A 29 12.10 0.89 -19.59
N ASN A 30 12.69 2.08 -19.48
CA ASN A 30 12.05 3.30 -18.96
C ASN A 30 11.55 3.21 -17.49
N ILE A 31 12.03 2.23 -16.73
CA ILE A 31 11.83 2.24 -15.28
C ILE A 31 12.70 3.33 -14.68
N ARG A 32 12.07 4.32 -14.02
CA ARG A 32 12.82 5.35 -13.31
C ARG A 32 13.37 4.79 -12.01
N ALA A 33 14.69 4.82 -11.86
CA ALA A 33 15.39 4.35 -10.68
C ALA A 33 15.98 5.52 -9.90
N CYS A 34 15.81 5.49 -8.57
CA CYS A 34 16.43 6.40 -7.63
C CYS A 34 17.34 5.59 -6.70
N VAL A 35 18.64 5.86 -6.69
CA VAL A 35 19.63 5.10 -5.93
C VAL A 35 20.35 5.97 -4.94
N ARG A 36 20.39 5.54 -3.69
CA ARG A 36 21.24 6.09 -2.63
C ARG A 36 22.34 5.11 -2.28
N GLU A 37 23.55 5.36 -2.75
CA GLU A 37 24.69 4.55 -2.36
C GLU A 37 25.05 4.71 -0.88
N ASN A 38 25.26 3.59 -0.20
CA ASN A 38 25.75 3.55 1.17
C ASN A 38 26.65 2.32 1.37
N LYS A 39 27.97 2.56 1.34
CA LYS A 39 29.00 1.54 1.54
C LYS A 39 29.37 1.28 3.00
N ASN A 40 28.76 2.01 3.94
CA ASN A 40 29.07 1.90 5.36
C ASN A 40 28.36 0.73 6.05
N THR A 41 27.34 0.15 5.38
CA THR A 41 26.59 -1.00 5.90
C THR A 41 26.47 -2.05 4.81
N PRO A 42 26.68 -3.34 5.09
CA PRO A 42 26.56 -4.42 4.12
C PRO A 42 25.08 -4.80 3.88
N ARG A 43 24.19 -3.82 3.72
CA ARG A 43 22.76 -4.02 3.50
C ARG A 43 22.30 -3.27 2.28
N VAL A 44 21.45 -3.94 1.51
CA VAL A 44 20.75 -3.37 0.37
C VAL A 44 19.24 -3.47 0.60
N ALA A 45 18.54 -2.39 0.36
CA ALA A 45 17.09 -2.35 0.30
C ALA A 45 16.65 -1.91 -1.09
N LEU A 46 15.70 -2.63 -1.68
CA LEU A 46 15.09 -2.31 -2.95
C LEU A 46 13.58 -2.29 -2.82
N THR A 47 12.97 -1.31 -3.47
CA THR A 47 11.52 -1.22 -3.65
C THR A 47 11.24 -0.98 -5.13
N LEU A 48 10.39 -1.80 -5.73
CA LEU A 48 9.91 -1.65 -7.10
C LEU A 48 8.40 -1.47 -7.07
N ASN A 49 7.90 -0.36 -7.59
CA ASN A 49 6.48 -0.02 -7.60
C ASN A 49 5.94 -0.06 -9.03
N PHE A 50 4.73 -0.58 -9.16
CA PHE A 50 3.90 -0.58 -10.36
C PHE A 50 2.66 0.27 -10.07
N SER A 51 2.44 1.36 -10.79
CA SER A 51 1.26 2.22 -10.61
C SER A 51 -0.01 1.51 -11.07
N ILE A 52 -1.05 1.56 -10.26
CA ILE A 52 -2.36 1.09 -10.65
C ILE A 52 -3.07 2.20 -11.43
N SER A 53 -3.51 1.88 -12.64
CA SER A 53 -4.24 2.81 -13.52
C SER A 53 -5.66 2.35 -13.82
N VAL A 54 -6.00 1.11 -13.53
CA VAL A 54 -7.30 0.48 -13.77
C VAL A 54 -7.85 -0.01 -12.44
N PRO A 55 -9.13 0.22 -12.10
CA PRO A 55 -9.74 -0.38 -10.92
C PRO A 55 -9.88 -1.89 -11.11
N GLU A 56 -9.86 -2.65 -10.00
CA GLU A 56 -10.20 -4.08 -10.04
C GLU A 56 -11.65 -4.28 -10.51
N LYS A 57 -11.90 -5.41 -11.14
CA LYS A 57 -13.22 -5.76 -11.67
C LYS A 57 -14.21 -6.09 -10.55
N TYR A 58 -13.75 -6.83 -9.57
CA TYR A 58 -14.49 -7.19 -8.36
C TYR A 58 -13.64 -6.86 -7.14
N SER A 59 -14.27 -6.33 -6.10
CA SER A 59 -13.60 -6.03 -4.84
C SER A 59 -12.98 -7.29 -4.24
N GLY A 60 -11.71 -7.19 -3.84
CA GLY A 60 -10.95 -8.31 -3.30
C GLY A 60 -10.02 -9.00 -4.31
N GLU A 61 -10.13 -8.71 -5.60
CA GLU A 61 -9.25 -9.24 -6.63
C GLU A 61 -7.78 -8.85 -6.37
N TYR A 62 -7.52 -7.58 -6.07
CA TYR A 62 -6.18 -7.09 -5.73
C TYR A 62 -5.67 -7.63 -4.40
N SER A 63 -6.55 -7.84 -3.43
CA SER A 63 -6.18 -8.49 -2.17
C SER A 63 -5.74 -9.94 -2.37
N LEU A 64 -6.45 -10.69 -3.22
CA LEU A 64 -6.07 -12.05 -3.60
C LEU A 64 -4.78 -12.06 -4.42
N MET A 65 -4.64 -11.16 -5.39
CA MET A 65 -3.41 -11.02 -6.18
C MET A 65 -2.19 -10.90 -5.27
N ASN A 66 -2.21 -9.99 -4.30
CA ASN A 66 -1.09 -9.79 -3.39
C ASN A 66 -0.74 -11.04 -2.58
N ARG A 67 -1.73 -11.82 -2.14
CA ARG A 67 -1.53 -13.06 -1.39
C ARG A 67 -0.93 -14.17 -2.24
N LEU A 68 -1.28 -14.19 -3.52
CA LEU A 68 -0.91 -15.27 -4.44
C LEU A 68 0.47 -15.10 -5.08
N LEU A 69 1.03 -13.89 -5.13
CA LEU A 69 2.32 -13.60 -5.76
C LEU A 69 3.48 -14.43 -5.20
N LEU A 70 3.43 -14.81 -3.92
CA LEU A 70 4.46 -15.60 -3.26
C LEU A 70 4.04 -17.06 -3.03
N LYS A 71 2.96 -17.54 -3.68
CA LYS A 71 2.46 -18.91 -3.53
C LYS A 71 3.03 -19.91 -4.56
N GLY A 72 4.13 -19.54 -5.18
CA GLY A 72 4.88 -20.33 -6.12
C GLY A 72 5.16 -19.59 -7.41
N THR A 73 6.20 -20.04 -8.07
CA THR A 73 6.63 -19.59 -9.40
C THR A 73 6.79 -20.81 -10.30
N GLU A 74 7.08 -20.59 -11.57
CA GLU A 74 7.39 -21.70 -12.49
C GLU A 74 8.61 -22.52 -12.01
N LYS A 75 9.51 -21.89 -11.24
CA LYS A 75 10.77 -22.51 -10.79
C LYS A 75 10.73 -23.03 -9.36
N TYR A 76 9.95 -22.41 -8.50
CA TYR A 76 9.92 -22.68 -7.06
C TYR A 76 8.50 -22.86 -6.55
N SER A 77 8.26 -23.89 -5.77
CA SER A 77 7.06 -23.98 -4.93
C SER A 77 7.05 -22.88 -3.86
N SER A 78 5.92 -22.66 -3.21
CA SER A 78 5.80 -21.70 -2.10
C SER A 78 6.76 -22.02 -0.93
N GLU A 79 6.95 -23.32 -0.63
CA GLU A 79 7.84 -23.78 0.43
C GLU A 79 9.32 -23.57 0.06
N GLU A 80 9.71 -23.94 -1.15
CA GLU A 80 11.08 -23.72 -1.65
C GLU A 80 11.42 -22.23 -1.71
N LEU A 81 10.49 -21.38 -2.17
CA LEU A 81 10.67 -19.93 -2.21
C LEU A 81 10.89 -19.37 -0.79
N SER A 82 10.05 -19.77 0.17
CA SER A 82 10.21 -19.37 1.58
C SER A 82 11.56 -19.82 2.15
N THR A 83 11.93 -21.09 1.91
CA THR A 83 13.20 -21.64 2.39
C THR A 83 14.41 -20.88 1.83
N ILE A 84 14.41 -20.58 0.51
CA ILE A 84 15.50 -19.83 -0.12
C ILE A 84 15.60 -18.41 0.46
N LEU A 85 14.48 -17.74 0.71
CA LEU A 85 14.46 -16.40 1.30
C LEU A 85 15.03 -16.42 2.73
N ASP A 86 14.60 -17.39 3.55
CA ASP A 86 15.04 -17.54 4.94
C ASP A 86 16.53 -17.91 5.05
N GLU A 87 17.00 -18.88 4.26
CA GLU A 87 18.40 -19.33 4.24
C GLU A 87 19.40 -18.23 3.84
N ASN A 88 18.95 -17.24 3.04
CA ASN A 88 19.78 -16.12 2.60
C ASN A 88 19.44 -14.80 3.32
N ALA A 89 18.65 -14.86 4.39
CA ALA A 89 18.21 -13.70 5.17
C ALA A 89 17.67 -12.56 4.28
N ILE A 90 16.91 -12.91 3.22
CA ILE A 90 16.27 -11.95 2.33
C ILE A 90 14.85 -11.67 2.85
N ASP A 91 14.66 -10.48 3.43
CA ASP A 91 13.33 -10.00 3.83
C ASP A 91 12.57 -9.51 2.59
N PHE A 92 11.75 -10.40 2.00
CA PHE A 92 10.99 -10.14 0.78
C PHE A 92 9.51 -9.99 1.08
N SER A 93 8.88 -8.95 0.54
CA SER A 93 7.45 -8.69 0.71
C SER A 93 6.82 -8.05 -0.52
N THR A 94 5.51 -8.28 -0.65
CA THR A 94 4.65 -7.61 -1.63
C THR A 94 3.58 -6.80 -0.90
N GLU A 95 3.20 -5.67 -1.45
CA GLU A 95 2.13 -4.83 -0.93
C GLU A 95 1.25 -4.34 -2.08
N MET A 96 -0.04 -4.57 -1.97
CA MET A 96 -1.04 -4.05 -2.90
C MET A 96 -1.89 -2.99 -2.20
N LYS A 97 -1.94 -1.82 -2.80
CA LYS A 97 -2.84 -0.72 -2.43
C LYS A 97 -3.66 -0.28 -3.63
N SER A 98 -4.60 0.60 -3.43
CA SER A 98 -5.44 1.08 -4.53
C SER A 98 -4.67 1.75 -5.67
N ASP A 99 -3.50 2.34 -5.40
CA ASP A 99 -2.73 3.10 -6.40
C ASP A 99 -1.45 2.42 -6.86
N TYR A 100 -1.02 1.35 -6.19
CA TYR A 100 0.22 0.66 -6.54
C TYR A 100 0.27 -0.80 -6.10
N LEU A 101 1.02 -1.60 -6.86
CA LEU A 101 1.60 -2.87 -6.45
C LEU A 101 3.09 -2.65 -6.20
N ARG A 102 3.56 -3.05 -5.03
CA ARG A 102 4.94 -2.91 -4.58
C ARG A 102 5.57 -4.25 -4.32
N PHE A 103 6.77 -4.42 -4.82
CA PHE A 103 7.71 -5.46 -4.41
C PHE A 103 8.82 -4.81 -3.61
N ARG A 104 9.20 -5.41 -2.52
CA ARG A 104 10.27 -4.92 -1.65
C ARG A 104 11.12 -6.07 -1.16
N PHE A 105 12.43 -5.87 -1.13
CA PHE A 105 13.31 -6.73 -0.36
C PHE A 105 14.40 -5.95 0.39
N VAL A 106 14.94 -6.57 1.44
CA VAL A 106 16.13 -6.16 2.15
C VAL A 106 17.03 -7.40 2.30
N CYS A 107 18.31 -7.27 1.94
CA CYS A 107 19.28 -8.36 2.04
C CYS A 107 20.68 -7.85 2.39
N LEU A 108 21.62 -8.75 2.56
CA LEU A 108 23.05 -8.40 2.56
C LEU A 108 23.51 -8.11 1.11
N ASN A 109 24.55 -7.30 0.96
CA ASN A 109 25.08 -6.96 -0.37
C ASN A 109 25.61 -8.18 -1.13
N GLU A 110 26.13 -9.19 -0.46
CA GLU A 110 26.57 -10.46 -1.06
C GLU A 110 25.43 -11.28 -1.68
N ASP A 111 24.18 -11.11 -1.16
CA ASP A 111 22.98 -11.79 -1.64
C ASP A 111 22.17 -10.93 -2.62
N PHE A 112 22.65 -9.75 -2.98
CA PHE A 112 21.90 -8.79 -3.80
C PHE A 112 21.52 -9.36 -5.18
N GLU A 113 22.45 -10.02 -5.88
CA GLU A 113 22.16 -10.65 -7.18
C GLU A 113 21.10 -11.74 -7.04
N LYS A 114 21.17 -12.55 -5.98
CA LYS A 114 20.19 -13.59 -5.70
C LYS A 114 18.81 -13.01 -5.41
N ALA A 115 18.74 -11.95 -4.60
CA ALA A 115 17.49 -11.25 -4.30
C ALA A 115 16.86 -10.65 -5.57
N LEU A 116 17.66 -10.05 -6.47
CA LEU A 116 17.20 -9.57 -7.77
C LEU A 116 16.68 -10.70 -8.66
N SER A 117 17.36 -11.86 -8.68
CA SER A 117 16.92 -13.04 -9.43
C SER A 117 15.57 -13.57 -8.93
N ILE A 118 15.37 -13.61 -7.61
CA ILE A 118 14.09 -14.00 -7.00
C ILE A 118 13.01 -12.98 -7.30
N LEU A 119 13.31 -11.68 -7.17
CA LEU A 119 12.37 -10.61 -7.51
C LEU A 119 11.88 -10.75 -8.96
N LYS A 120 12.80 -10.93 -9.90
CA LYS A 120 12.46 -11.15 -11.31
C LYS A 120 11.58 -12.39 -11.50
N GLU A 121 11.95 -13.51 -10.87
CA GLU A 121 11.20 -14.76 -10.93
C GLU A 121 9.77 -14.59 -10.41
N VAL A 122 9.59 -13.95 -9.26
CA VAL A 122 8.27 -13.66 -8.70
C VAL A 122 7.45 -12.75 -9.63
N ILE A 123 8.07 -11.69 -10.18
CA ILE A 123 7.36 -10.76 -11.06
C ILE A 123 6.91 -11.42 -12.37
N LEU A 124 7.77 -12.20 -13.00
CA LEU A 124 7.50 -12.70 -14.36
C LEU A 124 6.81 -14.07 -14.39
N HIS A 125 6.99 -14.89 -13.35
CA HIS A 125 6.69 -16.30 -13.36
C HIS A 125 5.85 -16.79 -12.18
N SER A 126 5.18 -15.88 -11.42
CA SER A 126 4.22 -16.33 -10.39
C SER A 126 3.09 -17.14 -11.00
N THR A 127 2.78 -18.29 -10.38
CA THR A 127 1.79 -19.26 -10.87
C THR A 127 0.40 -19.08 -10.24
N PHE A 128 0.30 -18.21 -9.22
CA PHE A 128 -0.94 -17.95 -8.49
C PHE A 128 -1.57 -19.24 -7.95
N GLU A 129 -0.73 -20.12 -7.38
CA GLU A 129 -1.19 -21.36 -6.76
C GLU A 129 -1.97 -21.08 -5.47
N GLU A 130 -2.66 -22.11 -4.97
CA GLU A 130 -3.48 -22.05 -3.75
C GLU A 130 -4.64 -21.03 -3.80
N PHE A 131 -5.14 -20.66 -4.98
CA PHE A 131 -6.18 -19.64 -5.15
C PHE A 131 -7.40 -19.85 -4.25
N ASP A 132 -8.02 -21.03 -4.26
CA ASP A 132 -9.23 -21.33 -3.47
C ASP A 132 -8.95 -21.32 -1.96
N LYS A 133 -7.77 -21.77 -1.56
CA LYS A 133 -7.32 -21.76 -0.17
C LYS A 133 -7.13 -20.33 0.33
N GLU A 134 -6.42 -19.48 -0.42
CA GLU A 134 -6.20 -18.08 -0.05
C GLU A 134 -7.49 -17.26 -0.11
N LYS A 135 -8.39 -17.55 -1.05
CA LYS A 135 -9.72 -16.94 -1.11
C LYS A 135 -10.54 -17.27 0.14
N THR A 136 -10.57 -18.54 0.55
CA THR A 136 -11.25 -18.98 1.78
C THR A 136 -10.64 -18.35 3.02
N LYS A 137 -9.31 -18.30 3.09
CA LYS A 137 -8.57 -17.68 4.20
C LYS A 137 -8.85 -16.18 4.30
N LEU A 138 -8.83 -15.46 3.18
CA LEU A 138 -9.16 -14.03 3.14
C LEU A 138 -10.58 -13.76 3.64
N LYS A 139 -11.58 -14.55 3.21
CA LYS A 139 -12.97 -14.44 3.70
C LYS A 139 -13.03 -14.62 5.21
N GLY A 140 -12.38 -15.64 5.75
CA GLY A 140 -12.34 -15.92 7.19
C GLY A 140 -11.70 -14.79 7.99
N GLU A 141 -10.57 -14.27 7.53
CA GLU A 141 -9.86 -13.16 8.16
C GLU A 141 -10.69 -11.87 8.16
N LEU A 142 -11.26 -11.47 7.01
CA LEU A 142 -12.09 -10.26 6.93
C LEU A 142 -13.36 -10.38 7.80
N THR A 143 -13.95 -11.57 7.86
CA THR A 143 -15.11 -11.83 8.73
C THR A 143 -14.74 -11.66 10.20
N ALA A 144 -13.61 -12.23 10.63
CA ALA A 144 -13.11 -12.10 12.00
C ALA A 144 -12.72 -10.64 12.35
N GLU A 145 -12.09 -9.92 11.43
CA GLU A 145 -11.74 -8.50 11.60
C GLU A 145 -13.01 -7.63 11.80
N LEU A 146 -14.08 -7.92 11.06
CA LEU A 146 -15.36 -7.22 11.18
C LEU A 146 -16.09 -7.49 12.51
N ASP A 147 -15.66 -8.43 13.36
CA ASP A 147 -16.19 -8.55 14.73
C ASP A 147 -15.75 -7.38 15.62
N SER A 148 -14.64 -6.72 15.30
CA SER A 148 -14.18 -5.53 16.02
C SER A 148 -15.04 -4.30 15.68
N ALA A 149 -15.61 -3.66 16.71
CA ALA A 149 -16.38 -2.42 16.55
C ALA A 149 -15.57 -1.29 15.90
N LYS A 150 -14.24 -1.23 16.18
CA LYS A 150 -13.32 -0.28 15.55
C LYS A 150 -13.16 -0.56 14.06
N VAL A 151 -13.05 -1.80 13.65
CA VAL A 151 -12.95 -2.18 12.24
C VAL A 151 -14.27 -1.89 11.53
N LYS A 152 -15.41 -2.21 12.15
CA LYS A 152 -16.73 -1.90 11.58
C LYS A 152 -16.93 -0.41 11.30
N VAL A 153 -16.56 0.46 12.22
CA VAL A 153 -16.71 1.91 11.98
C VAL A 153 -15.77 2.39 10.87
N SER A 154 -14.57 1.84 10.78
CA SER A 154 -13.62 2.17 9.70
C SER A 154 -14.12 1.67 8.35
N ASP A 155 -14.67 0.47 8.30
CA ASP A 155 -15.26 -0.13 7.10
C ASP A 155 -16.45 0.69 6.58
N LEU A 156 -17.36 1.02 7.47
CA LEU A 156 -18.51 1.88 7.18
C LEU A 156 -18.07 3.27 6.69
N PHE A 157 -17.08 3.86 7.34
CA PHE A 157 -16.52 5.15 6.96
C PHE A 157 -15.91 5.11 5.55
N THR A 158 -15.11 4.10 5.23
CA THR A 158 -14.50 3.93 3.91
C THR A 158 -15.57 3.80 2.83
N LYS A 159 -16.60 2.99 3.07
CA LYS A 159 -17.75 2.81 2.17
C LYS A 159 -18.54 4.11 1.95
N THR A 160 -18.63 4.95 3.00
CA THR A 160 -19.36 6.22 2.96
C THR A 160 -18.57 7.31 2.27
N ILE A 161 -17.32 7.55 2.70
CA ILE A 161 -16.48 8.66 2.19
C ILE A 161 -16.11 8.48 0.71
N TYR A 162 -16.03 7.23 0.22
CA TYR A 162 -15.75 6.86 -1.15
C TYR A 162 -16.89 6.12 -1.83
N LYS A 163 -18.13 6.51 -1.53
CA LYS A 163 -19.33 5.90 -2.09
C LYS A 163 -19.26 5.79 -3.62
N ASN A 164 -19.55 4.61 -4.14
CA ASN A 164 -19.52 4.30 -5.58
C ASN A 164 -18.15 4.56 -6.26
N HIS A 165 -17.08 4.52 -5.51
CA HIS A 165 -15.74 4.70 -6.03
C HIS A 165 -14.83 3.53 -5.67
N PHE A 166 -13.81 3.27 -6.48
CA PHE A 166 -12.82 2.22 -6.27
C PHE A 166 -12.10 2.33 -4.91
N TYR A 167 -11.79 3.55 -4.44
CA TYR A 167 -11.17 3.75 -3.12
C TYR A 167 -12.08 3.38 -1.95
N GLY A 168 -13.38 3.21 -2.18
CA GLY A 168 -14.36 2.72 -1.20
C GLY A 168 -14.39 1.20 -1.03
N ASN A 169 -13.31 0.51 -1.41
CA ASN A 169 -13.19 -0.93 -1.30
C ASN A 169 -13.02 -1.36 0.17
N SER A 170 -14.15 -1.54 0.84
CA SER A 170 -14.27 -1.92 2.26
C SER A 170 -14.26 -3.44 2.42
N TYR A 171 -14.01 -3.93 3.63
CA TYR A 171 -14.06 -5.37 3.94
C TYR A 171 -15.42 -5.97 3.65
N THR A 172 -16.49 -5.24 4.01
CA THR A 172 -17.87 -5.66 3.70
C THR A 172 -18.06 -5.82 2.21
N LYS A 173 -17.61 -4.84 1.40
CA LYS A 173 -17.72 -4.91 -0.06
C LYS A 173 -16.88 -6.05 -0.64
N ILE A 174 -15.68 -6.29 -0.12
CA ILE A 174 -14.88 -7.45 -0.52
C ILE A 174 -15.65 -8.75 -0.26
N LEU A 175 -16.23 -8.92 0.93
CA LEU A 175 -17.01 -10.13 1.26
C LEU A 175 -18.25 -10.30 0.37
N GLU A 176 -18.87 -9.22 -0.08
CA GLU A 176 -20.02 -9.24 -1.00
C GLU A 176 -19.62 -9.69 -2.42
N GLU A 177 -18.42 -9.34 -2.89
CA GLU A 177 -18.02 -9.51 -4.30
C GLU A 177 -16.99 -10.62 -4.54
N ILE A 178 -16.24 -11.04 -3.52
CA ILE A 178 -15.09 -11.93 -3.67
C ILE A 178 -15.43 -13.30 -4.27
N ASP A 179 -16.65 -13.78 -4.10
CA ASP A 179 -17.10 -15.06 -4.67
C ASP A 179 -17.15 -15.00 -6.21
N ASN A 180 -17.30 -13.82 -6.79
CA ASN A 180 -17.27 -13.60 -8.23
C ASN A 180 -15.85 -13.55 -8.81
N VAL A 181 -14.80 -13.39 -7.97
CA VAL A 181 -13.42 -13.35 -8.42
C VAL A 181 -12.95 -14.74 -8.82
N THR A 182 -12.40 -14.86 -10.02
CA THR A 182 -11.78 -16.08 -10.53
C THR A 182 -10.25 -15.96 -10.57
N LYS A 183 -9.53 -17.08 -10.65
CA LYS A 183 -8.07 -17.09 -10.82
C LYS A 183 -7.67 -16.36 -12.12
N GLU A 184 -8.45 -16.53 -13.17
CA GLU A 184 -8.26 -15.91 -14.47
C GLU A 184 -8.40 -14.38 -14.40
N ASP A 185 -9.36 -13.85 -13.63
CA ASP A 185 -9.50 -12.40 -13.38
C ASP A 185 -8.24 -11.85 -12.71
N VAL A 186 -7.73 -12.50 -11.65
CA VAL A 186 -6.50 -12.11 -10.95
C VAL A 186 -5.29 -12.09 -11.89
N ILE A 187 -5.13 -13.15 -12.69
CA ILE A 187 -4.02 -13.24 -13.67
C ILE A 187 -4.14 -12.17 -14.74
N ALA A 188 -5.34 -11.89 -15.23
CA ALA A 188 -5.58 -10.85 -16.24
C ALA A 188 -5.24 -9.46 -15.71
N SER A 189 -5.68 -9.12 -14.50
CA SER A 189 -5.37 -7.85 -13.85
C SER A 189 -3.88 -7.73 -13.52
N TYR A 190 -3.24 -8.81 -13.08
CA TYR A 190 -1.79 -8.81 -12.87
C TYR A 190 -1.01 -8.51 -14.17
N ARG A 191 -1.39 -9.17 -15.27
CA ARG A 191 -0.77 -8.92 -16.58
C ARG A 191 -1.01 -7.49 -17.07
N GLU A 192 -2.19 -6.93 -16.81
CA GLU A 192 -2.49 -5.53 -17.11
C GLU A 192 -1.54 -4.59 -16.35
N ILE A 193 -1.39 -4.79 -15.04
CA ILE A 193 -0.46 -4.02 -14.20
C ILE A 193 0.98 -4.20 -14.70
N LEU A 194 1.42 -5.43 -14.94
CA LEU A 194 2.77 -5.74 -15.36
C LEU A 194 3.14 -5.06 -16.69
N ASN A 195 2.23 -5.06 -17.67
CA ASN A 195 2.52 -4.60 -19.02
C ASN A 195 2.19 -3.12 -19.27
N ASN A 196 1.28 -2.51 -18.48
CA ASN A 196 0.73 -1.20 -18.80
C ASN A 196 0.92 -0.15 -17.68
N SER A 197 1.67 -0.46 -16.63
CA SER A 197 1.92 0.51 -15.55
C SER A 197 3.16 1.36 -15.76
N GLN A 198 3.15 2.55 -15.16
CA GLN A 198 4.37 3.27 -14.85
C GLN A 198 5.10 2.52 -13.73
N LYS A 199 6.43 2.44 -13.83
CA LYS A 199 7.26 1.70 -12.88
C LYS A 199 8.34 2.60 -12.30
N THR A 200 8.59 2.46 -11.00
CA THR A 200 9.64 3.20 -10.30
C THR A 200 10.40 2.29 -9.35
N ALA A 201 11.71 2.41 -9.30
CA ALA A 201 12.57 1.68 -8.38
C ALA A 201 13.25 2.65 -7.41
N ALA A 202 13.29 2.31 -6.12
CA ALA A 202 14.09 3.00 -5.13
C ALA A 202 15.04 1.99 -4.46
N ILE A 203 16.33 2.32 -4.44
CA ILE A 203 17.37 1.41 -3.99
C ILE A 203 18.30 2.14 -3.04
N ALA A 204 18.67 1.52 -1.94
CA ALA A 204 19.61 2.07 -0.97
C ALA A 204 20.58 0.99 -0.49
N GLY A 205 21.87 1.28 -0.49
CA GLY A 205 22.89 0.35 -0.03
C GLY A 205 24.17 0.37 -0.86
N ASP A 206 25.01 -0.65 -0.65
CA ASP A 206 26.17 -0.92 -1.49
C ASP A 206 25.73 -1.79 -2.67
N VAL A 207 25.49 -1.13 -3.82
CA VAL A 207 24.82 -1.74 -4.97
C VAL A 207 25.68 -1.75 -6.21
N ASP A 208 25.53 -2.81 -7.00
CA ASP A 208 26.07 -2.90 -8.35
C ASP A 208 25.00 -2.46 -9.37
N PHE A 209 25.29 -1.37 -10.08
CA PHE A 209 24.39 -0.80 -11.09
C PHE A 209 24.18 -1.72 -12.30
N ASP A 210 25.20 -2.50 -12.68
CA ASP A 210 25.09 -3.43 -13.82
C ASP A 210 24.10 -4.55 -13.50
N LEU A 211 24.05 -4.99 -12.24
CA LEU A 211 23.05 -5.96 -11.80
C LEU A 211 21.63 -5.37 -11.83
N ILE A 212 21.46 -4.12 -11.41
CA ILE A 212 20.16 -3.46 -11.47
C ILE A 212 19.65 -3.40 -12.92
N ASP A 213 20.48 -2.94 -13.88
CA ASP A 213 20.07 -2.89 -15.28
C ASP A 213 19.84 -4.28 -15.87
N LYS A 214 20.67 -5.26 -15.53
CA LYS A 214 20.52 -6.66 -15.98
C LYS A 214 19.18 -7.26 -15.55
N TYR A 215 18.79 -7.14 -14.27
CA TYR A 215 17.61 -7.82 -13.74
C TYR A 215 16.32 -7.01 -13.84
N LEU A 216 16.38 -5.69 -13.74
CA LEU A 216 15.20 -4.82 -13.83
C LEU A 216 15.06 -4.17 -15.20
N GLY A 217 16.16 -3.74 -15.81
CA GLY A 217 16.12 -2.96 -17.06
C GLY A 217 15.98 -3.78 -18.35
N GLN A 218 16.25 -5.09 -18.31
CA GLN A 218 16.21 -5.91 -19.53
C GLN A 218 14.99 -6.80 -19.61
N ASP A 219 14.58 -7.40 -18.51
CA ASP A 219 13.57 -8.47 -18.52
C ASP A 219 12.19 -8.02 -18.04
N ILE A 220 12.11 -7.01 -17.15
CA ILE A 220 10.82 -6.46 -16.74
C ILE A 220 10.21 -5.68 -17.91
N PRO A 221 8.91 -5.84 -18.21
CA PRO A 221 8.24 -5.09 -19.27
C PRO A 221 8.44 -3.58 -19.14
N GLU A 222 8.52 -2.91 -20.28
CA GLU A 222 8.72 -1.46 -20.35
C GLU A 222 7.72 -0.69 -19.49
N ALA A 223 8.21 0.32 -18.79
CA ALA A 223 7.35 1.26 -18.07
C ALA A 223 6.59 2.14 -19.05
N LYS A 224 5.28 2.23 -18.88
CA LYS A 224 4.41 3.04 -19.75
C LYS A 224 3.83 4.21 -18.97
N GLU A 225 3.75 5.36 -19.59
CA GLU A 225 2.94 6.47 -19.11
C GLU A 225 1.46 6.16 -19.38
N ALA A 226 0.88 5.31 -18.53
CA ALA A 226 -0.55 5.05 -18.61
C ALA A 226 -1.32 6.18 -17.92
N GLY A 227 -2.20 6.85 -18.64
CA GLY A 227 -3.20 7.71 -18.03
C GLY A 227 -4.06 6.88 -17.07
N SER A 228 -4.25 7.34 -15.83
CA SER A 228 -5.10 6.65 -14.87
C SER A 228 -6.56 6.70 -15.31
N LEU A 229 -7.18 5.52 -15.49
CA LEU A 229 -8.61 5.35 -15.72
C LEU A 229 -9.42 5.40 -14.41
N ILE A 230 -8.76 5.46 -13.26
CA ILE A 230 -9.42 5.68 -11.97
C ILE A 230 -9.95 7.12 -11.96
N PRO A 231 -11.27 7.32 -11.86
CA PRO A 231 -11.85 8.66 -11.86
C PRO A 231 -11.48 9.43 -10.58
N ILE A 232 -11.70 10.72 -10.56
CA ILE A 232 -11.68 11.49 -9.32
C ILE A 232 -12.98 11.17 -8.56
N PRO A 233 -12.92 10.84 -7.26
CA PRO A 233 -14.11 10.59 -6.47
C PRO A 233 -15.05 11.81 -6.49
N GLN A 234 -16.34 11.57 -6.67
CA GLN A 234 -17.34 12.63 -6.65
C GLN A 234 -17.33 13.38 -5.31
N PRO A 235 -17.62 14.68 -5.28
CA PRO A 235 -17.83 15.41 -4.05
C PRO A 235 -18.82 14.68 -3.15
N LEU A 236 -18.53 14.65 -1.85
CA LEU A 236 -19.43 14.06 -0.87
C LEU A 236 -20.21 15.17 -0.18
N GLU A 237 -21.52 15.07 -0.21
CA GLU A 237 -22.38 15.84 0.69
C GLU A 237 -22.25 15.31 2.12
N GLN A 238 -22.66 16.12 3.10
CA GLN A 238 -22.65 15.68 4.49
C GLN A 238 -23.53 14.43 4.65
N GLU A 239 -22.94 13.33 5.09
CA GLU A 239 -23.62 12.07 5.31
C GLU A 239 -23.35 11.61 6.74
N TYR A 240 -24.38 11.10 7.41
CA TYR A 240 -24.31 10.49 8.73
C TYR A 240 -24.85 9.07 8.63
N THR A 241 -24.07 8.12 9.12
CA THR A 241 -24.47 6.71 9.19
C THR A 241 -24.22 6.17 10.58
N GLU A 242 -25.16 5.44 11.12
CA GLU A 242 -25.09 4.85 12.45
C GLU A 242 -25.40 3.35 12.40
N ILE A 243 -24.64 2.56 13.14
CA ILE A 243 -24.96 1.16 13.43
C ILE A 243 -25.13 1.02 14.93
N ILE A 244 -26.34 0.66 15.38
CA ILE A 244 -26.64 0.41 16.77
C ILE A 244 -26.45 -1.08 17.06
N LYS A 245 -25.71 -1.40 18.13
CA LYS A 245 -25.55 -2.75 18.66
C LYS A 245 -25.96 -2.74 20.13
N GLU A 246 -27.02 -3.46 20.48
CA GLU A 246 -27.67 -3.43 21.80
C GLU A 246 -26.73 -3.80 22.96
N ASP A 247 -25.77 -4.71 22.72
CA ASP A 247 -24.82 -5.19 23.75
C ASP A 247 -23.49 -4.44 23.75
N ALA A 248 -23.38 -3.30 23.07
CA ALA A 248 -22.14 -2.54 23.00
C ALA A 248 -21.98 -1.64 24.22
N ASN A 249 -20.89 -1.82 24.98
CA ASN A 249 -20.51 -0.96 26.10
C ASN A 249 -19.71 0.28 25.67
N GLN A 250 -19.42 0.44 24.38
CA GLN A 250 -18.60 1.52 23.84
C GLN A 250 -19.16 2.00 22.50
N ALA A 251 -19.13 3.32 22.31
CA ALA A 251 -19.37 3.90 21.01
C ALA A 251 -18.05 4.15 20.27
N GLN A 252 -18.03 3.85 18.97
CA GLN A 252 -16.94 4.12 18.07
C GLN A 252 -17.39 5.17 17.06
N ILE A 253 -16.71 6.31 17.03
CA ILE A 253 -17.06 7.44 16.18
C ILE A 253 -15.91 7.70 15.22
N LEU A 254 -16.22 7.81 13.93
CA LEU A 254 -15.28 8.22 12.91
C LEU A 254 -15.89 9.36 12.09
N GLN A 255 -15.23 10.49 12.11
CA GLN A 255 -15.61 11.67 11.35
C GLN A 255 -14.45 12.04 10.41
N GLY A 256 -14.75 12.43 9.18
CA GLY A 256 -13.70 12.80 8.25
C GLY A 256 -14.16 13.69 7.11
N TRP A 257 -13.16 14.23 6.42
CA TRP A 257 -13.31 15.16 5.32
C TRP A 257 -12.34 14.80 4.19
N ARG A 258 -12.74 15.04 2.97
CA ARG A 258 -11.79 15.05 1.87
C ARG A 258 -10.96 16.32 1.94
N VAL A 259 -9.67 16.14 1.77
CA VAL A 259 -8.65 17.19 1.93
C VAL A 259 -7.65 17.11 0.78
N PRO A 260 -6.80 18.14 0.60
CA PRO A 260 -5.71 18.11 -0.37
C PRO A 260 -4.87 16.84 -0.29
N THR A 261 -4.46 16.35 -1.47
CA THR A 261 -3.59 15.19 -1.62
C THR A 261 -2.13 15.56 -1.37
N ILE A 262 -1.25 14.56 -1.33
CA ILE A 262 0.20 14.78 -1.15
C ILE A 262 0.83 15.64 -2.26
N GLY A 263 0.18 15.76 -3.41
CA GLY A 263 0.65 16.58 -4.53
C GLY A 263 0.18 18.03 -4.52
N ASP A 264 -0.68 18.38 -3.60
CA ASP A 264 -1.23 19.72 -3.50
C ASP A 264 -0.36 20.62 -2.60
N ASP A 265 -0.30 21.92 -2.87
CA ASP A 265 0.49 22.88 -2.12
C ASP A 265 0.06 22.98 -0.63
N GLU A 266 -1.18 22.68 -0.34
CA GLU A 266 -1.74 22.68 1.02
C GLU A 266 -1.42 21.42 1.83
N TYR A 267 -0.83 20.40 1.24
CA TYR A 267 -0.48 19.16 1.95
C TYR A 267 0.32 19.38 3.25
N PRO A 268 1.39 20.24 3.29
CA PRO A 268 2.11 20.47 4.51
C PRO A 268 1.25 21.06 5.64
N VAL A 269 0.25 21.87 5.29
CA VAL A 269 -0.70 22.46 6.25
C VAL A 269 -1.58 21.39 6.87
N ILE A 270 -2.09 20.44 6.05
CA ILE A 270 -2.90 19.32 6.52
C ILE A 270 -2.07 18.39 7.42
N MET A 271 -0.80 18.14 7.07
CA MET A 271 0.09 17.33 7.90
C MET A 271 0.36 18.00 9.26
N LEU A 272 0.59 19.30 9.28
CA LEU A 272 0.76 20.04 10.53
C LEU A 272 -0.52 20.00 11.39
N LEU A 273 -1.68 20.21 10.76
CA LEU A 273 -2.98 20.08 11.41
C LEU A 273 -3.16 18.69 12.05
N ASN A 274 -2.83 17.62 11.30
CA ASN A 274 -2.90 16.24 11.78
C ASN A 274 -2.03 16.04 13.04
N ILE A 275 -0.79 16.51 13.02
CA ILE A 275 0.13 16.40 14.16
C ILE A 275 -0.42 17.15 15.38
N ILE A 276 -0.86 18.39 15.22
CA ILE A 276 -1.37 19.22 16.31
C ILE A 276 -2.64 18.63 16.91
N LEU A 277 -3.57 18.16 16.08
CA LEU A 277 -4.87 17.70 16.56
C LEU A 277 -4.84 16.33 17.23
N GLY A 278 -4.18 15.32 16.62
CA GLY A 278 -4.32 13.96 17.13
C GLY A 278 -3.18 12.99 16.85
N ALA A 279 -2.31 13.25 15.86
CA ALA A 279 -1.27 12.30 15.48
C ALA A 279 -0.04 12.34 16.40
N SER A 280 0.19 13.40 17.16
CA SER A 280 1.30 13.50 18.14
C SER A 280 1.06 12.74 19.45
N GLY A 281 -0.01 11.95 19.54
CA GLY A 281 -0.30 11.11 20.72
C GLY A 281 -0.70 11.94 21.96
N LEU A 282 -0.07 11.66 23.10
CA LEU A 282 -0.46 12.22 24.42
C LEU A 282 -0.41 13.75 24.50
N SER A 283 0.39 14.41 23.68
CA SER A 283 0.51 15.88 23.63
C SER A 283 -0.45 16.53 22.64
N SER A 284 -1.23 15.74 21.91
CA SER A 284 -2.15 16.27 20.91
C SER A 284 -3.33 17.01 21.54
N ARG A 285 -3.84 18.01 20.81
CA ARG A 285 -4.91 18.87 21.32
C ARG A 285 -6.19 18.09 21.65
N LEU A 286 -6.60 17.18 20.79
CA LEU A 286 -7.81 16.37 21.02
C LEU A 286 -7.62 15.41 22.20
N PHE A 287 -6.45 14.81 22.36
CA PHE A 287 -6.15 13.97 23.53
C PHE A 287 -6.27 14.76 24.82
N LEU A 288 -5.61 15.92 24.92
CA LEU A 288 -5.65 16.76 26.12
C LEU A 288 -7.07 17.27 26.45
N GLU A 289 -7.82 17.70 25.43
CA GLU A 289 -9.15 18.27 25.65
C GLU A 289 -10.22 17.23 25.95
N LEU A 290 -10.25 16.13 25.17
CA LEU A 290 -11.34 15.13 25.26
C LEU A 290 -11.05 14.06 26.30
N ARG A 291 -9.81 13.57 26.38
CA ARG A 291 -9.45 12.50 27.31
C ARG A 291 -9.01 13.03 28.65
N GLU A 292 -7.97 13.88 28.71
CA GLU A 292 -7.36 14.30 29.97
C GLU A 292 -8.26 15.28 30.77
N LYS A 293 -8.78 16.32 30.11
CA LYS A 293 -9.57 17.35 30.82
C LYS A 293 -11.02 16.95 31.02
N LYS A 294 -11.64 16.28 30.05
CA LYS A 294 -13.09 16.02 30.11
C LYS A 294 -13.44 14.56 30.37
N GLY A 295 -12.50 13.62 30.25
CA GLY A 295 -12.75 12.19 30.47
C GLY A 295 -13.78 11.59 29.50
N LEU A 296 -13.99 12.19 28.32
CA LEU A 296 -15.03 11.79 27.37
C LEU A 296 -14.62 10.67 26.43
N ALA A 297 -13.33 10.41 26.29
CA ALA A 297 -12.83 9.43 25.33
C ALA A 297 -11.71 8.58 25.94
N TYR A 298 -11.77 7.28 25.70
CA TYR A 298 -10.67 6.37 26.00
C TYR A 298 -9.56 6.44 24.96
N THR A 299 -9.96 6.52 23.69
CA THR A 299 -9.04 6.66 22.56
C THR A 299 -9.50 7.82 21.69
N VAL A 300 -8.57 8.69 21.34
CA VAL A 300 -8.78 9.75 20.35
C VAL A 300 -7.53 9.92 19.52
N ARG A 301 -7.68 9.97 18.20
CA ARG A 301 -6.58 10.15 17.27
C ARG A 301 -7.08 10.73 15.95
N THR A 302 -6.17 11.31 15.21
CA THR A 302 -6.40 11.71 13.82
C THR A 302 -5.56 10.88 12.87
N ALA A 303 -6.02 10.76 11.64
CA ALA A 303 -5.28 10.13 10.55
C ALA A 303 -5.43 10.97 9.27
N TYR A 304 -4.38 10.98 8.47
CA TYR A 304 -4.39 11.46 7.11
C TYR A 304 -4.06 10.27 6.20
N GLU A 305 -4.97 9.95 5.30
CA GLU A 305 -4.83 8.88 4.33
C GLU A 305 -4.93 9.47 2.93
N THR A 306 -3.99 9.14 2.05
CA THR A 306 -3.94 9.69 0.70
C THR A 306 -3.93 8.59 -0.35
N HIS A 307 -4.68 8.84 -1.40
CA HIS A 307 -4.63 8.16 -2.69
C HIS A 307 -4.13 9.14 -3.75
N LYS A 308 -3.83 8.64 -4.94
CA LYS A 308 -3.37 9.47 -6.07
C LYS A 308 -4.39 10.56 -6.46
N LYS A 309 -5.68 10.30 -6.30
CA LYS A 309 -6.77 11.18 -6.76
C LYS A 309 -7.61 11.78 -5.63
N SER A 310 -7.33 11.45 -4.37
CA SER A 310 -8.10 11.92 -3.22
C SER A 310 -7.35 11.68 -1.93
N ALA A 311 -7.56 12.52 -0.94
CA ALA A 311 -7.10 12.27 0.41
C ALA A 311 -8.22 12.53 1.43
N VAL A 312 -8.08 11.91 2.60
CA VAL A 312 -9.03 12.02 3.70
C VAL A 312 -8.28 12.34 4.99
N PHE A 313 -8.75 13.36 5.67
CA PHE A 313 -8.42 13.61 7.07
C PHE A 313 -9.54 13.07 7.94
N SER A 314 -9.22 12.29 8.95
CA SER A 314 -10.22 11.69 9.84
C SER A 314 -9.88 11.85 11.31
N ILE A 315 -10.92 11.87 12.16
CA ILE A 315 -10.86 11.87 13.60
C ILE A 315 -11.59 10.62 14.10
N TYR A 316 -10.89 9.77 14.83
CA TYR A 316 -11.44 8.59 15.47
C TYR A 316 -11.55 8.82 16.98
N ILE A 317 -12.70 8.47 17.55
CA ILE A 317 -13.00 8.57 18.98
C ILE A 317 -13.63 7.27 19.45
N GLY A 318 -13.02 6.61 20.44
CA GLY A 318 -13.60 5.51 21.20
C GLY A 318 -14.02 6.02 22.59
N THR A 319 -15.29 5.88 22.91
CA THR A 319 -15.86 6.33 24.19
C THR A 319 -16.68 5.21 24.83
N GLY A 320 -16.75 5.21 26.16
CA GLY A 320 -17.57 4.29 26.94
C GLY A 320 -18.95 4.86 27.23
#